data_c1d14c97ad5de7f7e5a83ddbf47a7bc5
#
_entry.id   c1d14c97ad5de7f7e5a83ddbf47a7bc5
#
_cell.length_a   1.000
_cell.length_b   1.000
_cell.length_c   1.000
_cell.angle_alpha   90.00
_cell.angle_beta   90.00
_cell.angle_gamma   90.00
#
_symmetry.space_group_name_H-M   'P 1'
#
loop_
_entity.id
_entity.type
_entity.pdbx_description
1 polymer ?
#
loop_
_entity_poly.entity_id
_entity_poly.type
_entity_poly.pdbx_seq_one_letter_code
_entity_poly.pdbx_strand_id
1 'polypeptide(L)'
;GQESIKERLRISIEAASEEERALDHVMFSGPPGLGKTTLAGVIAAELGVAFRITSGAALERPGDLAAILSNLQPGDVFFIDEIHRLPRAVEEVLYPAMEDFQLDIVLGKGPTAQSIRIDLPRFTLVGATTRKGKVTAPLRDRFGIEEKLDYYTDEELASIITRSGSIIGFDIGPDAAAVISRRSRSTPRIANRLLARVRDYAVARADGTIDADVAEQALRVFEVDELGLDKVDRSILDAVVHKFGGGPVGLSTLAVAVGEEPETVEDAYEPFLLQIGMLNRTPRGRVATANAYAHLGVDVPANIQGSLLD
;
A
#
# COMPACT_ATOMS: atom_id res chain seq x y z
N GLY A 1 -7.04 -13.22 -3.85
CA GLY A 1 -6.70 -12.28 -4.91
C GLY A 1 -5.23 -12.32 -5.30
N GLN A 2 -4.85 -11.57 -6.33
CA GLN A 2 -3.49 -11.52 -6.88
C GLN A 2 -3.02 -12.89 -7.42
N GLU A 3 -3.91 -13.69 -7.98
CA GLU A 3 -3.61 -15.10 -8.33
C GLU A 3 -2.46 -15.22 -9.35
N SER A 4 -2.40 -14.33 -10.36
CA SER A 4 -1.32 -14.33 -11.35
C SER A 4 0.05 -13.98 -10.75
N ILE A 5 0.10 -13.06 -9.78
CA ILE A 5 1.32 -12.72 -9.05
C ILE A 5 1.77 -13.90 -8.19
N LYS A 6 0.83 -14.49 -7.45
CA LYS A 6 1.11 -15.67 -6.60
C LYS A 6 1.64 -16.84 -7.42
N GLU A 7 1.10 -17.08 -8.61
CA GLU A 7 1.57 -18.16 -9.48
C GLU A 7 2.99 -17.91 -9.98
N ARG A 8 3.29 -16.68 -10.46
CA ARG A 8 4.66 -16.34 -10.88
C ARG A 8 5.67 -16.45 -9.74
N LEU A 9 5.31 -15.96 -8.54
CA LEU A 9 6.17 -16.07 -7.35
C LEU A 9 6.37 -17.55 -6.95
N ARG A 10 5.32 -18.38 -7.01
CA ARG A 10 5.43 -19.82 -6.71
C ARG A 10 6.42 -20.50 -7.62
N ILE A 11 6.32 -20.29 -8.94
CA ILE A 11 7.28 -20.84 -9.93
C ILE A 11 8.72 -20.41 -9.60
N SER A 12 8.91 -19.13 -9.30
CA SER A 12 10.26 -18.62 -8.99
C SER A 12 10.80 -19.17 -7.66
N ILE A 13 9.95 -19.35 -6.64
CA ILE A 13 10.32 -19.94 -5.35
C ILE A 13 10.68 -21.43 -5.51
N GLU A 14 9.85 -22.18 -6.24
CA GLU A 14 10.10 -23.60 -6.52
C GLU A 14 11.44 -23.79 -7.24
N ALA A 15 11.68 -23.02 -8.31
CA ALA A 15 12.94 -23.08 -9.06
C ALA A 15 14.16 -22.70 -8.17
N ALA A 16 14.06 -21.67 -7.35
CA ALA A 16 15.13 -21.27 -6.44
C ALA A 16 15.42 -22.35 -5.39
N SER A 17 14.37 -23.01 -4.88
CA SER A 17 14.49 -24.10 -3.92
C SER A 17 15.12 -25.36 -4.51
N GLU A 18 14.73 -25.76 -5.75
CA GLU A 18 15.30 -26.90 -6.45
C GLU A 18 16.79 -26.71 -6.81
N GLU A 19 17.18 -25.46 -7.11
CA GLU A 19 18.56 -25.09 -7.43
C GLU A 19 19.41 -24.74 -6.21
N GLU A 20 18.87 -24.82 -5.00
CA GLU A 20 19.53 -24.43 -3.74
C GLU A 20 20.15 -23.02 -3.78
N ARG A 21 19.48 -22.06 -4.43
CA ARG A 21 19.92 -20.66 -4.56
C ARG A 21 18.97 -19.69 -3.85
N ALA A 22 19.46 -18.52 -3.54
CA ALA A 22 18.57 -17.43 -3.12
C ALA A 22 17.61 -17.06 -4.27
N LEU A 23 16.38 -16.68 -3.92
CA LEU A 23 15.44 -16.12 -4.87
C LEU A 23 15.97 -14.78 -5.41
N ASP A 24 15.71 -14.49 -6.66
CA ASP A 24 16.03 -13.18 -7.24
C ASP A 24 15.37 -12.06 -6.44
N HIS A 25 15.97 -10.87 -6.45
CA HIS A 25 15.39 -9.72 -5.76
C HIS A 25 14.04 -9.34 -6.35
N VAL A 26 13.08 -9.05 -5.48
CA VAL A 26 11.67 -8.80 -5.86
C VAL A 26 11.28 -7.35 -5.56
N MET A 27 10.65 -6.67 -6.50
CA MET A 27 10.04 -5.36 -6.27
C MET A 27 8.52 -5.43 -6.40
N PHE A 28 7.83 -5.08 -5.30
CA PHE A 28 6.39 -4.88 -5.29
C PHE A 28 6.03 -3.42 -5.45
N SER A 29 5.18 -3.10 -6.42
CA SER A 29 4.64 -1.76 -6.61
C SER A 29 3.11 -1.79 -6.53
N GLY A 30 2.50 -0.67 -6.19
CA GLY A 30 1.04 -0.52 -6.17
C GLY A 30 0.53 0.28 -4.98
N PRO A 31 -0.75 0.64 -4.97
CA PRO A 31 -1.41 1.40 -3.93
C PRO A 31 -1.16 0.87 -2.52
N PRO A 32 -1.32 1.70 -1.47
CA PRO A 32 -1.18 1.25 -0.09
C PRO A 32 -2.29 0.24 0.28
N GLY A 33 -1.98 -0.68 1.20
CA GLY A 33 -2.99 -1.59 1.74
C GLY A 33 -3.30 -2.85 0.92
N LEU A 34 -2.61 -3.09 -0.19
CA LEU A 34 -2.82 -4.25 -1.08
C LEU A 34 -2.08 -5.53 -0.65
N GLY A 35 -1.29 -5.50 0.43
CA GLY A 35 -0.63 -6.69 0.95
C GLY A 35 0.82 -6.90 0.51
N LYS A 36 1.54 -5.86 0.04
CA LYS A 36 2.97 -5.95 -0.36
C LYS A 36 3.84 -6.59 0.73
N THR A 37 3.75 -6.10 1.96
CA THR A 37 4.46 -6.67 3.12
C THR A 37 4.04 -8.10 3.44
N THR A 38 2.76 -8.40 3.28
CA THR A 38 2.23 -9.76 3.51
C THR A 38 2.80 -10.75 2.49
N LEU A 39 2.83 -10.37 1.20
CA LEU A 39 3.43 -11.22 0.16
C LEU A 39 4.93 -11.46 0.41
N ALA A 40 5.67 -10.42 0.84
CA ALA A 40 7.07 -10.58 1.21
C ALA A 40 7.26 -11.56 2.37
N GLY A 41 6.38 -11.51 3.38
CA GLY A 41 6.38 -12.47 4.48
C GLY A 41 6.02 -13.88 4.03
N VAL A 42 5.11 -14.04 3.06
CA VAL A 42 4.77 -15.34 2.47
C VAL A 42 5.98 -15.92 1.72
N ILE A 43 6.72 -15.12 0.94
CA ILE A 43 7.96 -15.56 0.27
C ILE A 43 8.93 -16.14 1.31
N ALA A 44 9.18 -15.43 2.41
CA ALA A 44 10.09 -15.90 3.45
C ALA A 44 9.60 -17.21 4.11
N ALA A 45 8.30 -17.33 4.36
CA ALA A 45 7.68 -18.53 4.93
C ALA A 45 7.78 -19.74 4.00
N GLU A 46 7.52 -19.57 2.69
CA GLU A 46 7.64 -20.64 1.70
C GLU A 46 9.09 -21.08 1.49
N LEU A 47 10.05 -20.17 1.57
CA LEU A 47 11.49 -20.47 1.52
C LEU A 47 12.01 -21.05 2.86
N GLY A 48 11.25 -20.98 3.95
CA GLY A 48 11.68 -21.46 5.27
C GLY A 48 12.81 -20.67 5.89
N VAL A 49 12.94 -19.36 5.58
CA VAL A 49 14.04 -18.49 5.99
C VAL A 49 13.57 -17.34 6.89
N ALA A 50 14.50 -16.64 7.51
CA ALA A 50 14.16 -15.49 8.34
C ALA A 50 13.68 -14.29 7.50
N PHE A 51 12.71 -13.55 8.07
CA PHE A 51 12.14 -12.35 7.47
C PHE A 51 12.57 -11.12 8.26
N ARG A 52 13.42 -10.28 7.66
CA ARG A 52 13.89 -9.02 8.23
C ARG A 52 13.16 -7.85 7.60
N ILE A 53 12.61 -6.97 8.41
CA ILE A 53 11.76 -5.86 7.95
C ILE A 53 12.35 -4.53 8.37
N THR A 54 12.40 -3.59 7.44
CA THR A 54 12.67 -2.18 7.68
C THR A 54 11.86 -1.30 6.73
N SER A 55 12.02 0.01 6.83
CA SER A 55 11.45 0.96 5.88
C SER A 55 12.54 1.85 5.29
N GLY A 56 12.31 2.36 4.07
CA GLY A 56 13.24 3.30 3.43
C GLY A 56 13.48 4.56 4.27
N ALA A 57 12.48 5.01 5.00
CA ALA A 57 12.58 6.18 5.89
C ALA A 57 13.42 5.92 7.16
N ALA A 58 13.52 4.66 7.61
CA ALA A 58 14.29 4.29 8.79
C ALA A 58 15.79 4.10 8.48
N LEU A 59 16.16 3.99 7.21
CA LEU A 59 17.54 3.84 6.76
C LEU A 59 18.11 5.22 6.39
N GLU A 60 18.50 5.98 7.40
CA GLU A 60 18.99 7.35 7.17
C GLU A 60 20.43 7.41 6.67
N ARG A 61 21.25 6.43 7.07
CA ARG A 61 22.70 6.41 6.81
C ARG A 61 23.15 5.06 6.26
N PRO A 62 24.23 5.03 5.44
CA PRO A 62 24.85 3.78 4.97
C PRO A 62 25.13 2.76 6.08
N GLY A 63 25.52 3.22 7.28
CA GLY A 63 25.80 2.37 8.43
C GLY A 63 24.55 1.63 8.96
N ASP A 64 23.36 2.22 8.83
CA ASP A 64 22.13 1.57 9.27
C ASP A 64 21.82 0.35 8.40
N LEU A 65 21.99 0.49 7.08
CA LEU A 65 21.87 -0.61 6.13
C LEU A 65 22.95 -1.66 6.33
N ALA A 66 24.21 -1.23 6.50
CA ALA A 66 25.36 -2.12 6.71
C ALA A 66 25.17 -3.01 7.94
N ALA A 67 24.65 -2.45 9.04
CA ALA A 67 24.37 -3.19 10.26
C ALA A 67 23.33 -4.29 10.06
N ILE A 68 22.30 -4.06 9.24
CA ILE A 68 21.29 -5.07 8.93
C ILE A 68 21.89 -6.15 8.03
N LEU A 69 22.54 -5.76 6.92
CA LEU A 69 23.08 -6.68 5.93
C LEU A 69 24.14 -7.63 6.53
N SER A 70 25.00 -7.13 7.44
CA SER A 70 26.04 -7.94 8.11
C SER A 70 25.47 -9.01 9.06
N ASN A 71 24.19 -8.92 9.42
CA ASN A 71 23.52 -9.88 10.32
C ASN A 71 22.59 -10.86 9.57
N LEU A 72 22.52 -10.79 8.23
CA LEU A 72 21.76 -11.73 7.43
C LEU A 72 22.39 -13.10 7.42
N GLN A 73 21.59 -14.13 7.28
CA GLN A 73 22.00 -15.50 7.07
C GLN A 73 21.76 -15.90 5.60
N PRO A 74 22.40 -16.96 5.09
CA PRO A 74 22.15 -17.43 3.72
C PRO A 74 20.67 -17.70 3.49
N GLY A 75 20.12 -17.11 2.42
CA GLY A 75 18.73 -17.26 2.01
C GLY A 75 17.75 -16.29 2.67
N ASP A 76 18.14 -15.54 3.70
CA ASP A 76 17.24 -14.60 4.40
C ASP A 76 16.53 -13.66 3.41
N VAL A 77 15.28 -13.33 3.74
CA VAL A 77 14.50 -12.31 3.03
C VAL A 77 14.59 -10.99 3.80
N PHE A 78 15.16 -9.99 3.13
CA PHE A 78 15.25 -8.63 3.64
C PHE A 78 14.22 -7.74 2.95
N PHE A 79 13.25 -7.21 3.70
CA PHE A 79 12.18 -6.39 3.19
C PHE A 79 12.38 -4.91 3.53
N ILE A 80 12.30 -4.05 2.51
CA ILE A 80 12.32 -2.59 2.67
C ILE A 80 10.99 -2.03 2.20
N ASP A 81 10.15 -1.56 3.15
CA ASP A 81 8.92 -0.84 2.80
C ASP A 81 9.24 0.59 2.37
N GLU A 82 8.43 1.12 1.45
CA GLU A 82 8.60 2.44 0.85
C GLU A 82 10.06 2.70 0.39
N ILE A 83 10.60 1.75 -0.36
CA ILE A 83 12.01 1.76 -0.83
C ILE A 83 12.38 3.05 -1.60
N HIS A 84 11.42 3.74 -2.20
CA HIS A 84 11.61 5.03 -2.88
C HIS A 84 12.01 6.18 -1.93
N ARG A 85 11.94 5.95 -0.60
CA ARG A 85 12.35 6.92 0.42
C ARG A 85 13.80 6.74 0.87
N LEU A 86 14.54 5.79 0.30
CA LEU A 86 15.95 5.62 0.60
C LEU A 86 16.75 6.87 0.21
N PRO A 87 17.62 7.38 1.09
CA PRO A 87 18.60 8.38 0.72
C PRO A 87 19.57 7.82 -0.32
N ARG A 88 20.02 8.66 -1.24
CA ARG A 88 20.93 8.26 -2.32
C ARG A 88 22.22 7.57 -1.81
N ALA A 89 22.78 8.06 -0.71
CA ALA A 89 23.96 7.45 -0.12
C ALA A 89 23.72 6.02 0.38
N VAL A 90 22.49 5.69 0.79
CA VAL A 90 22.10 4.33 1.20
C VAL A 90 21.86 3.45 -0.03
N GLU A 91 21.24 4.00 -1.09
CA GLU A 91 21.09 3.27 -2.36
C GLU A 91 22.45 2.86 -2.94
N GLU A 92 23.46 3.76 -2.91
CA GLU A 92 24.80 3.49 -3.43
C GLU A 92 25.50 2.33 -2.71
N VAL A 93 25.20 2.11 -1.44
CA VAL A 93 25.68 0.94 -0.67
C VAL A 93 24.85 -0.32 -0.98
N LEU A 94 23.58 -0.15 -1.29
CA LEU A 94 22.70 -1.27 -1.62
C LEU A 94 23.02 -1.93 -2.97
N TYR A 95 23.54 -1.16 -3.94
CA TYR A 95 23.83 -1.69 -5.27
C TYR A 95 24.84 -2.87 -5.25
N PRO A 96 26.05 -2.75 -4.72
CA PRO A 96 26.99 -3.88 -4.65
C PRO A 96 26.48 -5.00 -3.75
N ALA A 97 25.68 -4.68 -2.73
CA ALA A 97 25.08 -5.70 -1.88
C ALA A 97 24.07 -6.57 -2.64
N MET A 98 23.34 -6.01 -3.62
CA MET A 98 22.40 -6.75 -4.46
C MET A 98 23.08 -7.54 -5.61
N GLU A 99 24.08 -6.95 -6.23
CA GLU A 99 24.72 -7.55 -7.42
C GLU A 99 25.80 -8.58 -7.04
N ASP A 100 26.73 -8.15 -6.17
CA ASP A 100 27.94 -8.90 -5.85
C ASP A 100 27.88 -9.57 -4.47
N PHE A 101 26.84 -9.31 -3.70
CA PHE A 101 26.74 -9.71 -2.29
C PHE A 101 27.95 -9.24 -1.48
N GLN A 102 28.33 -7.99 -1.68
CA GLN A 102 29.46 -7.35 -1.04
C GLN A 102 29.07 -5.99 -0.47
N LEU A 103 29.73 -5.64 0.63
CA LEU A 103 29.52 -4.38 1.32
C LEU A 103 30.85 -3.64 1.46
N ASP A 104 30.96 -2.45 0.89
CA ASP A 104 32.12 -1.60 1.05
C ASP A 104 31.91 -0.65 2.24
N ILE A 105 32.70 -0.82 3.28
CA ILE A 105 32.67 0.03 4.48
C ILE A 105 33.90 0.94 4.49
N VAL A 106 33.67 2.25 4.54
CA VAL A 106 34.74 3.24 4.67
C VAL A 106 35.00 3.49 6.16
N LEU A 107 36.20 3.11 6.65
CA LEU A 107 36.66 3.36 8.00
C LEU A 107 37.57 4.60 8.03
N GLY A 108 37.29 5.53 8.94
CA GLY A 108 38.02 6.77 9.08
C GLY A 108 37.45 7.94 8.29
N LYS A 109 38.15 9.06 8.34
CA LYS A 109 37.79 10.30 7.62
C LYS A 109 39.03 10.89 6.95
N GLY A 110 38.82 11.55 5.81
CA GLY A 110 39.89 12.24 5.08
C GLY A 110 40.82 11.32 4.29
N PRO A 111 42.06 11.75 3.98
CA PRO A 111 43.01 11.03 3.11
C PRO A 111 43.48 9.67 3.65
N THR A 112 43.26 9.38 4.92
CA THR A 112 43.62 8.13 5.59
C THR A 112 42.45 7.15 5.72
N ALA A 113 41.32 7.46 5.13
CA ALA A 113 40.16 6.57 5.11
C ALA A 113 40.52 5.29 4.34
N GLN A 114 40.20 4.14 4.93
CA GLN A 114 40.38 2.82 4.34
C GLN A 114 39.03 2.23 3.99
N SER A 115 38.90 1.68 2.79
CA SER A 115 37.74 0.91 2.40
C SER A 115 37.99 -0.58 2.72
N ILE A 116 37.08 -1.16 3.49
CA ILE A 116 37.10 -2.60 3.77
C ILE A 116 35.89 -3.19 3.04
N ARG A 117 36.13 -4.24 2.25
CA ARG A 117 35.09 -5.01 1.59
C ARG A 117 34.75 -6.23 2.43
N ILE A 118 33.46 -6.40 2.70
CA ILE A 118 32.89 -7.53 3.45
C ILE A 118 32.00 -8.33 2.52
N ASP A 119 32.24 -9.63 2.44
CA ASP A 119 31.33 -10.53 1.72
C ASP A 119 30.06 -10.76 2.53
N LEU A 120 28.90 -10.68 1.89
CA LEU A 120 27.59 -10.95 2.45
C LEU A 120 27.11 -12.34 2.05
N PRO A 121 26.32 -13.00 2.87
CA PRO A 121 25.60 -14.19 2.43
C PRO A 121 24.65 -13.82 1.28
N ARG A 122 24.36 -14.78 0.40
CA ARG A 122 23.31 -14.59 -0.61
C ARG A 122 21.96 -14.45 0.09
N PHE A 123 21.25 -13.37 -0.18
CA PHE A 123 19.95 -13.05 0.39
C PHE A 123 19.00 -12.56 -0.70
N THR A 124 17.70 -12.53 -0.40
CA THR A 124 16.70 -11.94 -1.28
C THR A 124 16.26 -10.59 -0.73
N LEU A 125 16.48 -9.53 -1.50
CA LEU A 125 15.87 -8.24 -1.21
C LEU A 125 14.45 -8.20 -1.77
N VAL A 126 13.48 -7.84 -0.93
CA VAL A 126 12.13 -7.50 -1.39
C VAL A 126 11.88 -6.02 -1.11
N GLY A 127 11.78 -5.22 -2.17
CA GLY A 127 11.44 -3.81 -2.09
C GLY A 127 9.94 -3.58 -2.31
N ALA A 128 9.32 -2.72 -1.51
CA ALA A 128 7.94 -2.30 -1.73
C ALA A 128 7.86 -0.79 -1.94
N THR A 129 6.97 -0.35 -2.84
CA THR A 129 6.75 1.07 -3.10
C THR A 129 5.32 1.37 -3.52
N THR A 130 4.80 2.50 -3.06
CA THR A 130 3.56 3.09 -3.58
C THR A 130 3.82 3.99 -4.79
N ARG A 131 5.06 4.41 -5.02
CA ARG A 131 5.47 5.40 -6.02
C ARG A 131 6.60 4.86 -6.91
N LYS A 132 6.30 3.85 -7.78
CA LYS A 132 7.29 3.20 -8.66
C LYS A 132 8.15 4.21 -9.44
N GLY A 133 7.57 5.30 -9.91
CA GLY A 133 8.29 6.34 -10.65
C GLY A 133 9.32 7.13 -9.82
N LYS A 134 9.31 7.03 -8.48
CA LYS A 134 10.31 7.64 -7.60
C LYS A 134 11.49 6.72 -7.27
N VAL A 135 11.39 5.42 -7.60
CA VAL A 135 12.52 4.49 -7.49
C VAL A 135 13.50 4.79 -8.62
N THR A 136 14.76 4.99 -8.29
CA THR A 136 15.80 5.29 -9.29
C THR A 136 15.96 4.15 -10.30
N ALA A 137 16.28 4.46 -11.54
CA ALA A 137 16.49 3.43 -12.56
C ALA A 137 17.61 2.44 -12.16
N PRO A 138 18.78 2.88 -11.65
CA PRO A 138 19.82 1.95 -11.20
C PRO A 138 19.36 0.97 -10.12
N LEU A 139 18.53 1.42 -9.17
CA LEU A 139 17.99 0.53 -8.13
C LEU A 139 16.97 -0.45 -8.73
N ARG A 140 16.07 0.03 -9.58
CA ARG A 140 15.02 -0.78 -10.18
C ARG A 140 15.58 -1.90 -11.05
N ASP A 141 16.60 -1.59 -11.87
CA ASP A 141 17.18 -2.54 -12.83
C ASP A 141 17.89 -3.73 -12.15
N ARG A 142 18.06 -3.68 -10.82
CA ARG A 142 18.62 -4.75 -9.99
C ARG A 142 17.60 -5.74 -9.44
N PHE A 143 16.32 -5.46 -9.65
CA PHE A 143 15.27 -6.40 -9.30
C PHE A 143 15.00 -7.34 -10.47
N GLY A 144 15.22 -8.64 -10.25
CA GLY A 144 14.93 -9.67 -11.26
C GLY A 144 13.44 -9.95 -11.43
N ILE A 145 12.65 -9.66 -10.37
CA ILE A 145 11.21 -9.87 -10.36
C ILE A 145 10.52 -8.55 -10.02
N GLU A 146 9.70 -8.02 -10.93
CA GLU A 146 8.89 -6.83 -10.70
C GLU A 146 7.41 -7.16 -10.78
N GLU A 147 6.67 -6.95 -9.69
CA GLU A 147 5.24 -7.21 -9.63
C GLU A 147 4.46 -5.96 -9.24
N LYS A 148 3.41 -5.68 -9.99
CA LYS A 148 2.47 -4.61 -9.69
C LYS A 148 1.20 -5.22 -9.11
N LEU A 149 0.91 -4.89 -7.83
CA LEU A 149 -0.34 -5.28 -7.20
C LEU A 149 -1.48 -4.38 -7.70
N ASP A 150 -2.56 -5.01 -8.08
CA ASP A 150 -3.78 -4.33 -8.49
C ASP A 150 -4.83 -4.34 -7.37
N TYR A 151 -5.85 -3.50 -7.52
CA TYR A 151 -6.99 -3.47 -6.62
C TYR A 151 -7.74 -4.80 -6.63
N TYR A 152 -8.29 -5.16 -5.49
CA TYR A 152 -9.06 -6.38 -5.31
C TYR A 152 -10.51 -6.19 -5.76
N THR A 153 -11.12 -7.24 -6.29
CA THR A 153 -12.57 -7.26 -6.53
C THR A 153 -13.34 -7.42 -5.22
N ASP A 154 -14.65 -7.13 -5.27
CA ASP A 154 -15.50 -7.29 -4.08
C ASP A 154 -15.58 -8.75 -3.62
N GLU A 155 -15.57 -9.71 -4.55
CA GLU A 155 -15.56 -11.15 -4.27
C GLU A 155 -14.27 -11.59 -3.59
N GLU A 156 -13.12 -11.11 -4.06
CA GLU A 156 -11.83 -11.37 -3.45
C GLU A 156 -11.76 -10.81 -2.02
N LEU A 157 -12.28 -9.59 -1.82
CA LEU A 157 -12.35 -8.97 -0.49
C LEU A 157 -13.34 -9.70 0.42
N ALA A 158 -14.49 -10.13 -0.07
CA ALA A 158 -15.46 -10.92 0.70
C ALA A 158 -14.81 -12.23 1.20
N SER A 159 -14.03 -12.90 0.34
CA SER A 159 -13.26 -14.10 0.73
C SER A 159 -12.22 -13.78 1.83
N ILE A 160 -11.53 -12.65 1.73
CA ILE A 160 -10.57 -12.20 2.75
C ILE A 160 -11.29 -11.90 4.07
N ILE A 161 -12.44 -11.21 4.03
CA ILE A 161 -13.25 -10.86 5.19
C ILE A 161 -13.73 -12.12 5.92
N THR A 162 -14.30 -13.10 5.19
CA THR A 162 -14.74 -14.36 5.75
C THR A 162 -13.59 -15.11 6.43
N ARG A 163 -12.44 -15.24 5.75
CA ARG A 163 -11.25 -15.85 6.34
C ARG A 163 -10.75 -15.12 7.57
N SER A 164 -10.69 -13.78 7.51
CA SER A 164 -10.25 -12.96 8.64
C SER A 164 -11.22 -13.07 9.81
N GLY A 165 -12.54 -13.14 9.55
CA GLY A 165 -13.57 -13.39 10.54
C GLY A 165 -13.32 -14.71 11.28
N SER A 166 -13.11 -15.79 10.55
CA SER A 166 -12.82 -17.11 11.13
C SER A 166 -11.56 -17.10 12.02
N ILE A 167 -10.50 -16.37 11.61
CA ILE A 167 -9.26 -16.27 12.40
C ILE A 167 -9.51 -15.55 13.74
N ILE A 168 -10.38 -14.55 13.76
CA ILE A 168 -10.72 -13.80 14.98
C ILE A 168 -11.90 -14.41 15.76
N GLY A 169 -12.38 -15.59 15.34
CA GLY A 169 -13.43 -16.36 16.05
C GLY A 169 -14.85 -15.91 15.75
N PHE A 170 -15.10 -15.24 14.61
CA PHE A 170 -16.43 -14.82 14.16
C PHE A 170 -16.81 -15.51 12.86
N ASP A 171 -18.04 -15.99 12.78
CA ASP A 171 -18.61 -16.45 11.51
C ASP A 171 -19.22 -15.27 10.75
N ILE A 172 -18.72 -15.06 9.55
CA ILE A 172 -19.14 -13.94 8.69
C ILE A 172 -19.90 -14.53 7.50
N GLY A 173 -21.20 -14.38 7.50
CA GLY A 173 -22.04 -14.83 6.39
C GLY A 173 -21.71 -14.09 5.08
N PRO A 174 -22.04 -14.70 3.93
CA PRO A 174 -21.72 -14.13 2.61
C PRO A 174 -22.33 -12.73 2.40
N ASP A 175 -23.53 -12.48 2.91
CA ASP A 175 -24.18 -11.18 2.75
C ASP A 175 -23.50 -10.09 3.58
N ALA A 176 -23.09 -10.39 4.82
CA ALA A 176 -22.31 -9.48 5.65
C ALA A 176 -20.94 -9.20 5.04
N ALA A 177 -20.27 -10.24 4.53
CA ALA A 177 -19.00 -10.08 3.83
C ALA A 177 -19.15 -9.19 2.58
N ALA A 178 -20.23 -9.33 1.81
CA ALA A 178 -20.54 -8.49 0.65
C ALA A 178 -20.81 -7.02 1.03
N VAL A 179 -21.49 -6.77 2.15
CA VAL A 179 -21.73 -5.41 2.68
C VAL A 179 -20.40 -4.73 3.02
N ILE A 180 -19.50 -5.44 3.71
CA ILE A 180 -18.20 -4.90 4.13
C ILE A 180 -17.27 -4.74 2.91
N SER A 181 -17.23 -5.71 1.98
CA SER A 181 -16.32 -5.68 0.82
C SER A 181 -16.58 -4.50 -0.08
N ARG A 182 -17.84 -4.21 -0.43
CA ARG A 182 -18.21 -3.07 -1.28
C ARG A 182 -17.74 -1.72 -0.73
N ARG A 183 -17.59 -1.59 0.59
CA ARG A 183 -17.12 -0.36 1.26
C ARG A 183 -15.62 -0.37 1.58
N SER A 184 -14.90 -1.42 1.13
CA SER A 184 -13.49 -1.64 1.47
C SER A 184 -12.49 -0.97 0.54
N ARG A 185 -12.96 -0.09 -0.36
CA ARG A 185 -12.10 0.67 -1.29
C ARG A 185 -11.13 -0.23 -2.06
N SER A 186 -11.60 -1.40 -2.45
CA SER A 186 -10.81 -2.41 -3.17
C SER A 186 -9.48 -2.79 -2.51
N THR A 187 -9.36 -2.61 -1.16
CA THR A 187 -8.10 -2.89 -0.44
C THR A 187 -8.30 -3.79 0.80
N PRO A 188 -7.49 -4.85 0.97
CA PRO A 188 -7.54 -5.73 2.15
C PRO A 188 -7.34 -5.03 3.49
N ARG A 189 -6.51 -3.97 3.54
CA ARG A 189 -6.28 -3.20 4.78
C ARG A 189 -7.57 -2.53 5.26
N ILE A 190 -8.32 -1.91 4.34
CA ILE A 190 -9.61 -1.27 4.68
C ILE A 190 -10.63 -2.34 5.03
N ALA A 191 -10.72 -3.44 4.26
CA ALA A 191 -11.60 -4.56 4.55
C ALA A 191 -11.44 -5.09 5.98
N ASN A 192 -10.21 -5.37 6.40
CA ASN A 192 -9.91 -5.83 7.76
C ASN A 192 -10.20 -4.75 8.82
N ARG A 193 -9.96 -3.47 8.51
CA ARG A 193 -10.30 -2.36 9.41
C ARG A 193 -11.81 -2.25 9.62
N LEU A 194 -12.59 -2.35 8.54
CA LEU A 194 -14.05 -2.31 8.62
C LEU A 194 -14.60 -3.55 9.34
N LEU A 195 -14.08 -4.73 9.05
CA LEU A 195 -14.44 -5.96 9.76
C LEU A 195 -14.22 -5.81 11.29
N ALA A 196 -13.10 -5.25 11.71
CA ALA A 196 -12.84 -4.99 13.13
C ALA A 196 -13.89 -4.06 13.75
N ARG A 197 -14.32 -3.01 13.04
CA ARG A 197 -15.39 -2.10 13.51
C ARG A 197 -16.75 -2.76 13.58
N VAL A 198 -17.09 -3.58 12.56
CA VAL A 198 -18.34 -4.35 12.55
C VAL A 198 -18.35 -5.35 13.70
N ARG A 199 -17.25 -6.04 13.97
CA ARG A 199 -17.09 -6.93 15.13
C ARG A 199 -17.32 -6.18 16.45
N ASP A 200 -16.66 -5.04 16.64
CA ASP A 200 -16.79 -4.26 17.87
C ASP A 200 -18.25 -3.83 18.11
N TYR A 201 -18.95 -3.44 17.04
CA TYR A 201 -20.37 -3.14 17.08
C TYR A 201 -21.21 -4.38 17.43
N ALA A 202 -20.97 -5.51 16.76
CA ALA A 202 -21.71 -6.75 16.99
C ALA A 202 -21.59 -7.21 18.44
N VAL A 203 -20.39 -7.20 19.01
CA VAL A 203 -20.15 -7.53 20.43
C VAL A 203 -20.89 -6.58 21.36
N ALA A 204 -20.93 -5.28 21.05
CA ALA A 204 -21.52 -4.27 21.93
C ALA A 204 -23.04 -4.15 21.78
N ARG A 205 -23.64 -4.52 20.64
CA ARG A 205 -25.04 -4.19 20.27
C ARG A 205 -25.86 -5.31 19.65
N ALA A 206 -25.25 -6.46 19.29
CA ALA A 206 -25.90 -7.52 18.52
C ALA A 206 -25.50 -8.94 18.98
N ASP A 207 -25.24 -9.15 20.25
CA ASP A 207 -24.92 -10.46 20.86
C ASP A 207 -23.79 -11.24 20.14
N GLY A 208 -22.89 -10.51 19.44
CA GLY A 208 -21.76 -11.10 18.72
C GLY A 208 -22.09 -11.65 17.32
N THR A 209 -23.35 -11.59 16.88
CA THR A 209 -23.75 -12.03 15.53
C THR A 209 -23.40 -10.96 14.50
N ILE A 210 -22.82 -11.37 13.37
CA ILE A 210 -22.49 -10.48 12.25
C ILE A 210 -23.26 -10.95 11.01
N ASP A 211 -24.44 -10.38 10.82
CA ASP A 211 -25.23 -10.48 9.60
C ASP A 211 -25.16 -9.17 8.78
N ALA A 212 -25.86 -9.12 7.66
CA ALA A 212 -25.88 -7.96 6.77
C ALA A 212 -26.42 -6.70 7.45
N ASP A 213 -27.48 -6.85 8.25
CA ASP A 213 -28.11 -5.71 8.93
C ASP A 213 -27.20 -5.12 10.02
N VAL A 214 -26.53 -5.99 10.78
CA VAL A 214 -25.52 -5.59 11.79
C VAL A 214 -24.33 -4.90 11.10
N ALA A 215 -23.86 -5.42 9.96
CA ALA A 215 -22.79 -4.79 9.20
C ALA A 215 -23.19 -3.39 8.69
N GLU A 216 -24.41 -3.25 8.13
CA GLU A 216 -24.94 -1.96 7.68
C GLU A 216 -25.05 -0.94 8.83
N GLN A 217 -25.63 -1.35 9.96
CA GLN A 217 -25.78 -0.48 11.13
C GLN A 217 -24.43 -0.06 11.71
N ALA A 218 -23.48 -1.00 11.82
CA ALA A 218 -22.13 -0.71 12.27
C ALA A 218 -21.45 0.32 11.37
N LEU A 219 -21.43 0.11 10.07
CA LEU A 219 -20.77 1.01 9.13
C LEU A 219 -21.39 2.41 9.14
N ARG A 220 -22.72 2.52 9.32
CA ARG A 220 -23.41 3.80 9.52
C ARG A 220 -22.96 4.51 10.79
N VAL A 221 -22.83 3.80 11.92
CA VAL A 221 -22.34 4.37 13.20
C VAL A 221 -20.91 4.87 13.06
N PHE A 222 -20.08 4.18 12.28
CA PHE A 222 -18.69 4.58 12.01
C PHE A 222 -18.55 5.55 10.82
N GLU A 223 -19.67 6.17 10.38
CA GLU A 223 -19.73 7.19 9.34
C GLU A 223 -19.11 6.76 8.00
N VAL A 224 -19.18 5.46 7.67
CA VAL A 224 -18.78 4.91 6.36
C VAL A 224 -20.02 4.79 5.49
N ASP A 225 -20.07 5.49 4.38
CA ASP A 225 -21.21 5.49 3.48
C ASP A 225 -21.23 4.28 2.51
N GLU A 226 -22.19 4.26 1.59
CA GLU A 226 -22.40 3.16 0.66
C GLU A 226 -21.22 2.96 -0.33
N LEU A 227 -20.47 4.01 -0.61
CA LEU A 227 -19.26 3.96 -1.45
C LEU A 227 -17.98 3.71 -0.66
N GLY A 228 -18.07 3.57 0.66
CA GLY A 228 -16.90 3.42 1.53
C GLY A 228 -16.20 4.75 1.83
N LEU A 229 -16.83 5.89 1.58
CA LEU A 229 -16.29 7.19 1.96
C LEU A 229 -16.45 7.42 3.46
N ASP A 230 -15.37 7.84 4.10
CA ASP A 230 -15.40 8.25 5.49
C ASP A 230 -15.64 9.78 5.62
N LYS A 231 -15.60 10.26 6.86
CA LYS A 231 -15.82 11.68 7.16
C LYS A 231 -14.85 12.61 6.44
N VAL A 232 -13.57 12.21 6.30
CA VAL A 232 -12.55 13.06 5.67
C VAL A 232 -12.74 13.08 4.16
N ASP A 233 -13.05 11.95 3.51
CA ASP A 233 -13.36 11.92 2.08
C ASP A 233 -14.52 12.86 1.75
N ARG A 234 -15.62 12.76 2.53
CA ARG A 234 -16.77 13.64 2.34
C ARG A 234 -16.42 15.11 2.57
N SER A 235 -15.57 15.41 3.56
CA SER A 235 -15.07 16.77 3.78
C SER A 235 -14.23 17.29 2.63
N ILE A 236 -13.44 16.43 1.99
CA ILE A 236 -12.67 16.77 0.78
C ILE A 236 -13.62 17.11 -0.37
N LEU A 237 -14.61 16.25 -0.64
CA LEU A 237 -15.59 16.50 -1.71
C LEU A 237 -16.41 17.75 -1.44
N ASP A 238 -16.89 17.93 -0.20
CA ASP A 238 -17.65 19.11 0.23
C ASP A 238 -16.81 20.39 0.04
N ALA A 239 -15.54 20.36 0.45
CA ALA A 239 -14.65 21.52 0.27
C ALA A 239 -14.46 21.86 -1.22
N VAL A 240 -14.18 20.87 -2.07
CA VAL A 240 -13.99 21.12 -3.51
C VAL A 240 -15.28 21.65 -4.14
N VAL A 241 -16.44 21.07 -3.84
CA VAL A 241 -17.73 21.45 -4.44
C VAL A 241 -18.22 22.80 -3.91
N HIS A 242 -18.32 22.94 -2.58
CA HIS A 242 -18.97 24.11 -1.98
C HIS A 242 -18.01 25.27 -1.69
N LYS A 243 -16.81 25.01 -1.14
CA LYS A 243 -15.88 26.09 -0.81
C LYS A 243 -15.10 26.61 -2.03
N PHE A 244 -14.78 25.70 -3.00
CA PHE A 244 -13.97 26.04 -4.16
C PHE A 244 -14.73 25.98 -5.50
N GLY A 245 -16.07 25.93 -5.47
CA GLY A 245 -16.93 26.00 -6.65
C GLY A 245 -16.66 24.91 -7.71
N GLY A 246 -16.28 23.71 -7.28
CA GLY A 246 -15.91 22.60 -8.12
C GLY A 246 -14.41 22.52 -8.49
N GLY A 247 -13.63 23.51 -8.12
CA GLY A 247 -12.19 23.60 -8.41
C GLY A 247 -11.88 24.41 -9.68
N PRO A 248 -10.62 24.44 -10.13
CA PRO A 248 -9.45 23.69 -9.61
C PRO A 248 -8.91 24.24 -8.30
N VAL A 249 -8.56 23.38 -7.34
CA VAL A 249 -7.97 23.74 -6.06
C VAL A 249 -6.62 23.04 -5.85
N GLY A 250 -5.63 23.78 -5.38
CA GLY A 250 -4.30 23.24 -5.06
C GLY A 250 -4.33 22.31 -3.83
N LEU A 251 -3.40 21.33 -3.79
CA LEU A 251 -3.31 20.34 -2.70
C LEU A 251 -3.21 21.00 -1.32
N SER A 252 -2.27 21.91 -1.14
CA SER A 252 -2.03 22.57 0.15
C SER A 252 -3.25 23.38 0.63
N THR A 253 -3.95 24.05 -0.30
CA THR A 253 -5.18 24.80 0.01
C THR A 253 -6.30 23.87 0.44
N LEU A 254 -6.47 22.74 -0.28
CA LEU A 254 -7.47 21.73 0.05
C LEU A 254 -7.18 21.08 1.41
N ALA A 255 -5.93 20.71 1.66
CA ALA A 255 -5.49 20.09 2.92
C ALA A 255 -5.80 20.99 4.13
N VAL A 256 -5.45 22.27 4.05
CA VAL A 256 -5.81 23.27 5.08
C VAL A 256 -7.34 23.37 5.27
N ALA A 257 -8.10 23.35 4.16
CA ALA A 257 -9.56 23.49 4.22
C ALA A 257 -10.26 22.32 4.92
N VAL A 258 -9.66 21.12 4.90
CA VAL A 258 -10.18 19.90 5.55
C VAL A 258 -9.48 19.54 6.86
N GLY A 259 -8.42 20.28 7.24
CA GLY A 259 -7.70 20.07 8.49
C GLY A 259 -6.75 18.87 8.47
N GLU A 260 -6.23 18.53 7.28
CA GLU A 260 -5.29 17.42 7.06
C GLU A 260 -3.94 17.91 6.53
N GLU A 261 -2.91 17.07 6.67
CA GLU A 261 -1.62 17.33 6.03
C GLU A 261 -1.71 17.08 4.50
N PRO A 262 -1.03 17.88 3.65
CA PRO A 262 -1.06 17.70 2.21
C PRO A 262 -0.67 16.28 1.75
N GLU A 263 0.35 15.69 2.35
CA GLU A 263 0.81 14.32 2.03
C GLU A 263 -0.25 13.27 2.39
N THR A 264 -0.98 13.48 3.48
CA THR A 264 -2.12 12.62 3.89
C THR A 264 -3.25 12.67 2.88
N VAL A 265 -3.62 13.86 2.41
CA VAL A 265 -4.65 14.02 1.37
C VAL A 265 -4.21 13.33 0.07
N GLU A 266 -2.95 13.54 -0.37
CA GLU A 266 -2.43 13.00 -1.63
C GLU A 266 -2.26 11.46 -1.59
N ASP A 267 -1.84 10.90 -0.46
CA ASP A 267 -1.47 9.49 -0.38
C ASP A 267 -2.57 8.58 0.16
N ALA A 268 -3.45 9.09 1.02
CA ALA A 268 -4.46 8.27 1.70
C ALA A 268 -5.89 8.43 1.13
N TYR A 269 -6.27 9.64 0.70
CA TYR A 269 -7.65 9.94 0.29
C TYR A 269 -7.81 10.14 -1.20
N GLU A 270 -6.97 10.97 -1.82
CA GLU A 270 -7.05 11.32 -3.25
C GLU A 270 -7.05 10.09 -4.18
N PRO A 271 -6.22 9.04 -3.97
CA PRO A 271 -6.17 7.90 -4.88
C PRO A 271 -7.51 7.17 -5.01
N PHE A 272 -8.24 7.02 -3.93
CA PHE A 272 -9.55 6.39 -3.95
C PHE A 272 -10.60 7.28 -4.60
N LEU A 273 -10.62 8.57 -4.28
CA LEU A 273 -11.55 9.53 -4.89
C LEU A 273 -11.34 9.68 -6.41
N LEU A 274 -10.10 9.57 -6.88
CA LEU A 274 -9.78 9.51 -8.32
C LEU A 274 -10.25 8.20 -8.94
N GLN A 275 -10.02 7.07 -8.26
CA GLN A 275 -10.38 5.73 -8.72
C GLN A 275 -11.89 5.58 -8.95
N ILE A 276 -12.72 6.07 -8.02
CA ILE A 276 -14.19 6.03 -8.14
C ILE A 276 -14.75 7.20 -8.96
N GLY A 277 -13.87 8.02 -9.55
CA GLY A 277 -14.27 9.12 -10.44
C GLY A 277 -15.00 10.26 -9.74
N MET A 278 -14.71 10.53 -8.46
CA MET A 278 -15.26 11.69 -7.73
C MET A 278 -14.42 12.95 -7.94
N LEU A 279 -13.12 12.79 -8.15
CA LEU A 279 -12.19 13.87 -8.42
C LEU A 279 -11.46 13.64 -9.74
N ASN A 280 -11.00 14.72 -10.36
CA ASN A 280 -10.00 14.72 -11.43
C ASN A 280 -8.79 15.54 -10.99
N ARG A 281 -7.59 15.09 -11.39
CA ARG A 281 -6.33 15.81 -11.18
C ARG A 281 -5.94 16.54 -12.46
N THR A 282 -5.81 17.84 -12.39
CA THR A 282 -5.38 18.70 -13.48
C THR A 282 -4.07 19.41 -13.14
N PRO A 283 -3.34 19.98 -14.11
CA PRO A 283 -2.14 20.80 -13.83
C PRO A 283 -2.40 21.99 -12.89
N ARG A 284 -3.65 22.50 -12.84
CA ARG A 284 -4.05 23.60 -11.98
C ARG A 284 -4.56 23.16 -10.59
N GLY A 285 -4.81 21.89 -10.39
CA GLY A 285 -5.32 21.35 -9.11
C GLY A 285 -6.40 20.29 -9.28
N ARG A 286 -7.10 20.02 -8.17
CA ARG A 286 -8.17 19.02 -8.06
C ARG A 286 -9.49 19.65 -8.46
N VAL A 287 -10.28 18.89 -9.23
CA VAL A 287 -11.58 19.31 -9.73
C VAL A 287 -12.61 18.24 -9.41
N ALA A 288 -13.77 18.63 -8.91
CA ALA A 288 -14.89 17.71 -8.68
C ALA A 288 -15.52 17.29 -10.02
N THR A 289 -15.93 16.03 -10.10
CA THR A 289 -16.65 15.49 -11.26
C THR A 289 -18.15 15.57 -11.03
N ALA A 290 -18.96 15.29 -12.08
CA ALA A 290 -20.40 15.16 -11.96
C ALA A 290 -20.82 14.12 -10.90
N ASN A 291 -20.05 13.02 -10.73
CA ASN A 291 -20.30 12.01 -9.71
C ASN A 291 -20.19 12.57 -8.29
N ALA A 292 -19.23 13.46 -8.04
CA ALA A 292 -19.09 14.11 -6.73
C ALA A 292 -20.30 14.99 -6.39
N TYR A 293 -20.81 15.76 -7.35
CA TYR A 293 -22.03 16.56 -7.19
C TYR A 293 -23.24 15.67 -6.91
N ALA A 294 -23.42 14.62 -7.71
CA ALA A 294 -24.54 13.68 -7.52
C ALA A 294 -24.50 13.01 -6.15
N HIS A 295 -23.30 12.60 -5.68
CA HIS A 295 -23.11 11.98 -4.37
C HIS A 295 -23.43 12.94 -3.21
N LEU A 296 -23.12 14.23 -3.36
CA LEU A 296 -23.45 15.26 -2.37
C LEU A 296 -24.91 15.77 -2.49
N GLY A 297 -25.67 15.29 -3.47
CA GLY A 297 -27.04 15.75 -3.71
C GLY A 297 -27.15 17.19 -4.22
N VAL A 298 -26.14 17.65 -4.95
CA VAL A 298 -26.01 19.02 -5.47
C VAL A 298 -26.12 19.02 -7.00
N ASP A 299 -26.80 20.01 -7.55
CA ASP A 299 -26.90 20.16 -9.00
C ASP A 299 -25.55 20.40 -9.66
N VAL A 300 -25.30 19.67 -10.76
CA VAL A 300 -24.04 19.81 -11.52
C VAL A 300 -24.06 21.13 -12.29
N PRO A 301 -23.10 22.05 -12.07
CA PRO A 301 -23.02 23.29 -12.83
C PRO A 301 -22.84 23.05 -14.34
N ALA A 302 -23.47 23.87 -15.17
CA ALA A 302 -23.50 23.70 -16.63
C ALA A 302 -22.08 23.68 -17.27
N ASN A 303 -21.08 24.35 -16.66
CA ASN A 303 -19.69 24.38 -17.11
C ASN A 303 -18.93 23.06 -16.87
N ILE A 304 -19.45 22.17 -16.03
CA ILE A 304 -18.85 20.83 -15.77
C ILE A 304 -19.47 19.78 -16.68
N GLN A 305 -20.70 19.97 -17.14
CA GLN A 305 -21.40 19.07 -18.08
C GLN A 305 -20.76 19.03 -19.46
N GLY A 306 -20.09 20.10 -19.91
CA GLY A 306 -19.46 20.20 -21.23
C GLY A 306 -18.06 19.58 -21.38
N SER A 307 -17.40 19.22 -20.27
CA SER A 307 -16.02 18.69 -20.28
C SER A 307 -15.92 17.16 -20.42
N LEU A 308 -17.03 16.46 -20.58
CA LEU A 308 -17.10 14.99 -20.78
C LEU A 308 -17.10 14.56 -22.25
N LEU A 309 -17.06 15.52 -23.18
CA LEU A 309 -17.17 15.26 -24.64
C LEU A 309 -15.99 15.84 -25.46
N ASP A 310 -14.91 16.34 -24.82
CA ASP A 310 -13.70 16.80 -25.50
C ASP A 310 -12.48 15.93 -25.18
#